data_648b7af28eb1d5644ab2e32968c564aa
#
_entry.id   648b7af28eb1d5644ab2e32968c564aa
#
_cell.length_a   1.000
_cell.length_b   1.000
_cell.length_c   1.000
_cell.angle_alpha   90.00
_cell.angle_beta   90.00
_cell.angle_gamma   90.00
#
_symmetry.space_group_name_H-M   'P 1'
#
loop_
_entity.id
_entity.type
_entity.pdbx_description
1 polymer ?
#
loop_
_entity_poly.entity_id
_entity_poly.type
_entity_poly.pdbx_seq_one_letter_code
_entity_poly.pdbx_strand_id
1 'polypeptide(L)'
;MSDNKKNATRICPVSRKCGGCQLMNMTYPEQLKFKQAKVGKLLSGFHKVLPIIGMDEPFHYRNKVQAAFGRTRGGEIISGVYQSSTHNIVKTDSCLIEDKAADEIILTIRKLIKSFKLTVYDERAGRGFLRHVLVKRGFTTNEIMVVLVTGTSAFPSKNDFIKVLLKEHPYITTIVQNVNNKFTSMVLGERETVLYGKGYIEDVLCGCRFRISPKSFYQINPVQTEILYGKAIEFAELKGTEKVIDAYCGIGTITLSMAKHVKHVYGVEIVEQAIIDAKENAKRNNK
;
A
#
# COMPACT_ATOMS: atom_id res chain seq x y z
N MET A 1 11.06 26.29 14.05
CA MET A 1 10.13 26.45 12.88
C MET A 1 9.34 25.18 12.51
N SER A 2 9.49 24.04 13.20
CA SER A 2 8.81 22.76 12.91
C SER A 2 7.39 22.62 13.53
N ASP A 3 7.07 23.31 14.60
CA ASP A 3 5.81 23.11 15.33
C ASP A 3 4.54 23.68 14.65
N ASN A 4 4.70 24.67 13.79
CA ASN A 4 3.55 25.31 13.14
C ASN A 4 2.90 24.47 12.01
N LYS A 5 3.61 23.50 11.44
CA LYS A 5 3.05 22.59 10.40
C LYS A 5 2.16 21.50 11.00
N LYS A 6 2.42 21.07 12.24
CA LYS A 6 1.66 20.00 12.92
C LYS A 6 0.27 20.45 13.37
N ASN A 7 0.08 21.75 13.61
CA ASN A 7 -1.19 22.31 14.08
C ASN A 7 -2.13 22.79 12.96
N ALA A 8 -1.67 22.85 11.72
CA ALA A 8 -2.53 23.20 10.59
C ALA A 8 -3.48 22.03 10.26
N THR A 9 -4.77 22.25 10.42
CA THR A 9 -5.80 21.33 9.94
C THR A 9 -5.77 21.34 8.41
N ARG A 10 -5.10 20.37 7.78
CA ARG A 10 -5.22 20.19 6.33
C ARG A 10 -6.58 19.56 6.06
N ILE A 11 -7.49 20.34 5.54
CA ILE A 11 -8.85 19.88 5.24
C ILE A 11 -8.83 19.06 3.95
N CYS A 12 -9.14 17.77 4.06
CA CYS A 12 -9.33 16.93 2.90
C CYS A 12 -10.70 17.24 2.25
N PRO A 13 -10.75 17.67 0.98
CA PRO A 13 -11.99 18.11 0.32
C PRO A 13 -13.04 17.00 0.19
N VAL A 14 -12.61 15.74 0.24
CA VAL A 14 -13.47 14.57 0.08
C VAL A 14 -13.71 13.79 1.38
N SER A 15 -13.21 14.27 2.52
CA SER A 15 -13.24 13.57 3.81
C SER A 15 -14.62 13.07 4.24
N ARG A 16 -15.70 13.81 3.92
CA ARG A 16 -17.09 13.44 4.25
C ARG A 16 -17.65 12.32 3.39
N LYS A 17 -17.07 12.06 2.22
CA LYS A 17 -17.54 11.05 1.24
C LYS A 17 -16.58 9.86 1.15
N CYS A 18 -15.29 10.12 1.29
CA CYS A 18 -14.25 9.09 1.23
C CYS A 18 -14.24 8.25 2.50
N GLY A 19 -14.27 6.92 2.37
CA GLY A 19 -14.18 5.99 3.50
C GLY A 19 -12.77 5.71 4.01
N GLY A 20 -11.74 6.39 3.46
CA GLY A 20 -10.34 6.06 3.75
C GLY A 20 -9.81 6.54 5.09
N CYS A 21 -10.42 7.60 5.69
CA CYS A 21 -9.95 8.21 6.93
C CYS A 21 -11.11 8.49 7.88
N GLN A 22 -11.00 8.04 9.15
CA GLN A 22 -12.00 8.28 10.19
C GLN A 22 -11.73 9.57 11.00
N LEU A 23 -10.47 10.02 11.09
CA LEU A 23 -10.04 11.11 11.97
C LEU A 23 -9.47 12.34 11.23
N MET A 24 -9.68 12.42 9.91
CA MET A 24 -9.07 13.49 9.08
C MET A 24 -9.63 14.89 9.37
N ASN A 25 -10.75 14.98 10.09
CA ASN A 25 -11.35 16.24 10.57
C ASN A 25 -10.72 16.76 11.86
N MET A 26 -9.80 16.00 12.46
CA MET A 26 -9.03 16.37 13.65
C MET A 26 -7.62 16.81 13.26
N THR A 27 -7.04 17.74 14.04
CA THR A 27 -5.59 17.99 13.97
C THR A 27 -4.80 16.76 14.39
N TYR A 28 -3.55 16.65 13.97
CA TYR A 28 -2.76 15.45 14.30
C TYR A 28 -2.56 15.24 15.83
N PRO A 29 -2.29 16.29 16.63
CA PRO A 29 -2.28 16.15 18.10
C PRO A 29 -3.61 15.65 18.69
N GLU A 30 -4.76 16.10 18.16
CA GLU A 30 -6.07 15.60 18.59
C GLU A 30 -6.26 14.12 18.21
N GLN A 31 -5.81 13.70 17.02
CA GLN A 31 -5.83 12.28 16.61
C GLN A 31 -5.01 11.43 17.56
N LEU A 32 -3.82 11.88 17.96
CA LEU A 32 -2.97 11.17 18.93
C LEU A 32 -3.66 11.06 20.30
N LYS A 33 -4.21 12.17 20.80
CA LYS A 33 -4.96 12.21 22.07
C LYS A 33 -6.16 11.27 22.03
N PHE A 34 -6.92 11.27 20.95
CA PHE A 34 -8.07 10.38 20.76
C PHE A 34 -7.64 8.91 20.79
N LYS A 35 -6.59 8.54 20.05
CA LYS A 35 -6.05 7.16 20.01
C LYS A 35 -5.52 6.73 21.37
N GLN A 36 -4.76 7.59 22.06
CA GLN A 36 -4.24 7.32 23.41
C GLN A 36 -5.38 7.05 24.39
N ALA A 37 -6.41 7.90 24.40
CA ALA A 37 -7.56 7.75 25.28
C ALA A 37 -8.33 6.45 24.98
N LYS A 38 -8.53 6.11 23.71
CA LYS A 38 -9.22 4.88 23.30
C LYS A 38 -8.50 3.63 23.79
N VAL A 39 -7.19 3.54 23.56
CA VAL A 39 -6.38 2.40 24.00
C VAL A 39 -6.28 2.37 25.52
N GLY A 40 -6.09 3.52 26.17
CA GLY A 40 -6.08 3.64 27.63
C GLY A 40 -7.36 3.08 28.26
N LYS A 41 -8.53 3.43 27.72
CA LYS A 41 -9.83 2.90 28.19
C LYS A 41 -9.94 1.39 28.04
N LEU A 42 -9.45 0.82 26.92
CA LEU A 42 -9.53 -0.62 26.64
C LEU A 42 -8.61 -1.45 27.55
N LEU A 43 -7.45 -0.89 27.92
CA LEU A 43 -6.41 -1.61 28.67
C LEU A 43 -6.30 -1.20 30.13
N SER A 44 -7.14 -0.27 30.62
CA SER A 44 -7.09 0.26 32.01
C SER A 44 -7.19 -0.80 33.10
N GLY A 45 -7.87 -1.91 32.82
CA GLY A 45 -8.00 -3.04 33.79
C GLY A 45 -6.80 -3.99 33.83
N PHE A 46 -5.81 -3.82 32.90
CA PHE A 46 -4.67 -4.71 32.79
C PHE A 46 -3.37 -4.02 33.17
N HIS A 47 -3.08 -2.88 32.53
CA HIS A 47 -1.83 -2.14 32.76
C HIS A 47 -1.94 -0.68 32.29
N LYS A 48 -1.04 0.16 32.82
CA LYS A 48 -0.87 1.55 32.35
C LYS A 48 -0.35 1.57 30.92
N VAL A 49 -1.08 2.24 30.03
CA VAL A 49 -0.67 2.43 28.65
C VAL A 49 0.41 3.51 28.54
N LEU A 50 1.52 3.19 27.92
CA LEU A 50 2.60 4.14 27.65
C LEU A 50 2.14 5.24 26.68
N PRO A 51 2.80 6.41 26.65
CA PRO A 51 2.48 7.46 25.70
C PRO A 51 2.55 6.99 24.26
N ILE A 52 1.58 7.42 23.43
CA ILE A 52 1.55 7.11 22.01
C ILE A 52 2.73 7.73 21.29
N ILE A 53 3.34 6.98 20.38
CA ILE A 53 4.42 7.45 19.53
C ILE A 53 3.81 7.91 18.21
N GLY A 54 3.85 9.22 17.94
CA GLY A 54 3.36 9.83 16.72
C GLY A 54 4.43 9.91 15.63
N MET A 55 3.99 10.28 14.41
CA MET A 55 4.87 10.63 13.30
C MET A 55 5.27 12.10 13.36
N ASP A 56 6.46 12.39 12.86
CA ASP A 56 6.89 13.79 12.64
C ASP A 56 6.17 14.40 11.44
N GLU A 57 6.03 13.68 10.34
CA GLU A 57 5.28 14.09 9.14
C GLU A 57 4.16 13.09 8.83
N PRO A 58 2.91 13.33 9.32
CA PRO A 58 1.81 12.37 9.21
C PRO A 58 1.06 12.43 7.88
N PHE A 59 1.70 12.94 6.81
CA PHE A 59 1.13 13.06 5.48
C PHE A 59 1.96 12.30 4.45
N HIS A 60 1.31 11.86 3.36
CA HIS A 60 1.93 11.19 2.21
C HIS A 60 2.80 9.96 2.57
N TYR A 61 2.45 9.29 3.68
CA TYR A 61 3.21 8.15 4.20
C TYR A 61 2.83 6.80 3.58
N ARG A 62 1.67 6.73 2.91
CA ARG A 62 1.20 5.44 2.35
C ARG A 62 1.98 5.08 1.11
N ASN A 63 2.81 4.06 1.22
CA ASN A 63 3.61 3.53 0.12
C ASN A 63 2.84 2.56 -0.80
N LYS A 64 1.58 2.27 -0.49
CA LYS A 64 0.66 1.51 -1.35
C LYS A 64 -0.62 2.29 -1.55
N VAL A 65 -0.92 2.60 -2.80
CA VAL A 65 -2.11 3.33 -3.24
C VAL A 65 -2.91 2.44 -4.18
N GLN A 66 -4.22 2.42 -4.01
CA GLN A 66 -5.13 1.65 -4.83
C GLN A 66 -6.30 2.52 -5.24
N ALA A 67 -6.43 2.76 -6.54
CA ALA A 67 -7.54 3.52 -7.11
C ALA A 67 -8.46 2.61 -7.92
N ALA A 68 -9.76 2.70 -7.67
CA ALA A 68 -10.79 2.16 -8.53
C ALA A 68 -11.03 3.09 -9.72
N PHE A 69 -11.33 2.55 -10.88
CA PHE A 69 -11.66 3.30 -12.09
C PHE A 69 -13.12 3.07 -12.46
N GLY A 70 -13.78 4.14 -12.89
CA GLY A 70 -15.18 4.09 -13.28
C GLY A 70 -15.59 5.27 -14.16
N ARG A 71 -16.91 5.37 -14.42
CA ARG A 71 -17.50 6.51 -15.14
C ARG A 71 -18.56 7.19 -14.29
N THR A 72 -18.63 8.50 -14.40
CA THR A 72 -19.78 9.27 -13.91
C THR A 72 -21.01 8.99 -14.79
N ARG A 73 -22.19 9.43 -14.33
CA ARG A 73 -23.42 9.40 -15.16
C ARG A 73 -23.27 10.17 -16.47
N GLY A 74 -22.44 11.23 -16.47
CA GLY A 74 -22.12 12.02 -17.67
C GLY A 74 -21.03 11.41 -18.57
N GLY A 75 -20.54 10.18 -18.27
CA GLY A 75 -19.53 9.49 -19.08
C GLY A 75 -18.08 9.86 -18.82
N GLU A 76 -17.79 10.80 -17.89
CA GLU A 76 -16.43 11.15 -17.50
C GLU A 76 -15.74 9.96 -16.83
N ILE A 77 -14.50 9.66 -17.23
CA ILE A 77 -13.66 8.66 -16.56
C ILE A 77 -13.12 9.27 -15.27
N ILE A 78 -13.40 8.59 -14.15
CA ILE A 78 -12.92 8.96 -12.81
C ILE A 78 -12.06 7.86 -12.22
N SER A 79 -11.18 8.24 -11.29
CA SER A 79 -10.45 7.32 -10.43
C SER A 79 -10.48 7.82 -8.98
N GLY A 80 -10.39 6.91 -8.04
CA GLY A 80 -10.40 7.23 -6.62
C GLY A 80 -10.74 6.02 -5.75
N VAL A 81 -11.30 6.27 -4.59
CA VAL A 81 -11.67 5.22 -3.63
C VAL A 81 -13.18 5.05 -3.57
N TYR A 82 -13.63 3.86 -3.17
CA TYR A 82 -15.06 3.65 -2.93
C TYR A 82 -15.51 4.43 -1.70
N GLN A 83 -16.67 5.06 -1.80
CA GLN A 83 -17.39 5.58 -0.65
C GLN A 83 -17.73 4.41 0.28
N SER A 84 -17.56 4.62 1.60
CA SER A 84 -17.81 3.60 2.61
C SER A 84 -19.17 2.92 2.40
N SER A 85 -19.17 1.59 2.46
CA SER A 85 -20.37 0.73 2.31
C SER A 85 -21.10 0.89 0.97
N THR A 86 -20.43 1.39 -0.07
CA THR A 86 -21.01 1.54 -1.41
C THR A 86 -20.00 1.16 -2.51
N HIS A 87 -20.49 1.02 -3.75
CA HIS A 87 -19.65 0.89 -4.95
C HIS A 87 -19.48 2.23 -5.71
N ASN A 88 -19.85 3.35 -5.09
CA ASN A 88 -19.67 4.67 -5.69
C ASN A 88 -18.20 5.11 -5.53
N ILE A 89 -17.56 5.48 -6.64
CA ILE A 89 -16.20 5.98 -6.62
C ILE A 89 -16.22 7.47 -6.27
N VAL A 90 -15.51 7.82 -5.21
CA VAL A 90 -15.22 9.22 -4.85
C VAL A 90 -14.01 9.64 -5.66
N LYS A 91 -14.23 10.54 -6.64
CA LYS A 91 -13.14 11.08 -7.48
C LYS A 91 -12.09 11.73 -6.58
N THR A 92 -10.85 11.27 -6.71
CA THR A 92 -9.71 11.77 -5.96
C THR A 92 -8.58 12.09 -6.94
N ASP A 93 -8.13 13.34 -6.93
CA ASP A 93 -7.03 13.81 -7.78
C ASP A 93 -5.72 13.89 -6.97
N SER A 94 -5.82 14.07 -5.65
CA SER A 94 -4.71 13.98 -4.72
C SER A 94 -5.22 13.56 -3.34
N CYS A 95 -4.39 12.86 -2.59
CA CYS A 95 -4.72 12.40 -1.25
C CYS A 95 -3.67 12.86 -0.24
N LEU A 96 -4.11 13.35 0.92
CA LEU A 96 -3.20 13.85 1.96
C LEU A 96 -2.33 12.77 2.61
N ILE A 97 -2.72 11.51 2.53
CA ILE A 97 -1.98 10.40 3.14
C ILE A 97 -1.29 9.48 2.14
N GLU A 98 -1.70 9.50 0.86
CA GLU A 98 -1.12 8.67 -0.20
C GLU A 98 0.16 9.30 -0.75
N ASP A 99 1.04 8.45 -1.28
CA ASP A 99 2.27 8.87 -1.96
C ASP A 99 1.95 9.76 -3.17
N LYS A 100 2.61 10.90 -3.28
CA LYS A 100 2.34 11.89 -4.34
C LYS A 100 2.63 11.36 -5.74
N ALA A 101 3.72 10.59 -5.90
CA ALA A 101 4.06 10.02 -7.20
C ALA A 101 3.01 8.98 -7.63
N ALA A 102 2.42 8.26 -6.67
CA ALA A 102 1.32 7.34 -6.95
C ALA A 102 0.07 8.09 -7.44
N ASP A 103 -0.31 9.21 -6.81
CA ASP A 103 -1.42 10.05 -7.26
C ASP A 103 -1.17 10.55 -8.71
N GLU A 104 0.02 11.07 -9.00
CA GLU A 104 0.40 11.56 -10.34
C GLU A 104 0.32 10.45 -11.40
N ILE A 105 0.83 9.26 -11.11
CA ILE A 105 0.76 8.09 -12.01
C ILE A 105 -0.70 7.72 -12.29
N ILE A 106 -1.55 7.66 -11.26
CA ILE A 106 -2.98 7.32 -11.40
C ILE A 106 -3.69 8.36 -12.27
N LEU A 107 -3.40 9.66 -12.08
CA LEU A 107 -3.94 10.73 -12.93
C LEU A 107 -3.51 10.60 -14.38
N THR A 108 -2.25 10.28 -14.63
CA THR A 108 -1.73 10.04 -15.99
C THR A 108 -2.43 8.83 -16.62
N ILE A 109 -2.55 7.71 -15.90
CA ILE A 109 -3.26 6.53 -16.40
C ILE A 109 -4.72 6.88 -16.74
N ARG A 110 -5.41 7.69 -15.93
CA ARG A 110 -6.77 8.15 -16.22
C ARG A 110 -6.86 8.93 -17.54
N LYS A 111 -5.88 9.79 -17.82
CA LYS A 111 -5.77 10.51 -19.12
C LYS A 111 -5.51 9.53 -20.27
N LEU A 112 -4.59 8.58 -20.07
CA LEU A 112 -4.22 7.60 -21.10
C LEU A 112 -5.38 6.68 -21.45
N ILE A 113 -6.19 6.22 -20.50
CA ILE A 113 -7.40 5.42 -20.76
C ILE A 113 -8.33 6.15 -21.73
N LYS A 114 -8.50 7.48 -21.56
CA LYS A 114 -9.30 8.30 -22.47
C LYS A 114 -8.63 8.43 -23.86
N SER A 115 -7.33 8.76 -23.90
CA SER A 115 -6.58 9.01 -25.16
C SER A 115 -6.49 7.74 -26.02
N PHE A 116 -6.29 6.58 -25.40
CA PHE A 116 -6.22 5.28 -26.07
C PHE A 116 -7.60 4.65 -26.31
N LYS A 117 -8.70 5.37 -26.01
CA LYS A 117 -10.09 4.89 -26.14
C LYS A 117 -10.34 3.54 -25.45
N LEU A 118 -9.60 3.27 -24.35
CA LEU A 118 -9.80 2.07 -23.54
C LEU A 118 -11.03 2.23 -22.65
N THR A 119 -11.68 1.11 -22.35
CA THR A 119 -12.87 1.12 -21.48
C THR A 119 -12.47 0.99 -20.01
N VAL A 120 -13.23 1.59 -19.11
CA VAL A 120 -13.19 1.23 -17.69
C VAL A 120 -14.17 0.08 -17.45
N TYR A 121 -13.85 -0.75 -16.46
CA TYR A 121 -14.68 -1.90 -16.10
C TYR A 121 -15.99 -1.44 -15.44
N ASP A 122 -17.10 -1.98 -15.90
CA ASP A 122 -18.41 -1.80 -15.29
C ASP A 122 -18.73 -3.05 -14.47
N GLU A 123 -18.78 -2.91 -13.16
CA GLU A 123 -19.04 -4.03 -12.23
C GLU A 123 -20.44 -4.60 -12.39
N ARG A 124 -21.44 -3.80 -12.81
CA ARG A 124 -22.80 -4.26 -13.03
C ARG A 124 -22.93 -5.08 -14.31
N ALA A 125 -22.25 -4.62 -15.37
CA ALA A 125 -22.24 -5.31 -16.66
C ALA A 125 -21.22 -6.45 -16.73
N GLY A 126 -20.30 -6.54 -15.76
CA GLY A 126 -19.22 -7.54 -15.72
C GLY A 126 -18.22 -7.43 -16.87
N ARG A 127 -18.08 -6.25 -17.49
CA ARG A 127 -17.27 -6.04 -18.70
C ARG A 127 -16.55 -4.70 -18.70
N GLY A 128 -15.45 -4.65 -19.44
CA GLY A 128 -14.58 -3.49 -19.58
C GLY A 128 -13.13 -3.87 -19.35
N PHE A 129 -12.22 -2.92 -19.56
CA PHE A 129 -10.78 -3.17 -19.50
C PHE A 129 -10.23 -2.84 -18.11
N LEU A 130 -10.07 -1.57 -17.74
CA LEU A 130 -9.40 -1.18 -16.50
C LEU A 130 -10.36 -1.16 -15.31
N ARG A 131 -10.06 -1.93 -14.26
CA ARG A 131 -10.81 -1.98 -13.00
C ARG A 131 -10.16 -1.12 -11.92
N HIS A 132 -8.86 -1.41 -11.65
CA HIS A 132 -8.09 -0.72 -10.62
C HIS A 132 -6.67 -0.45 -11.10
N VAL A 133 -6.04 0.52 -10.48
CA VAL A 133 -4.60 0.73 -10.52
C VAL A 133 -4.07 0.63 -9.10
N LEU A 134 -3.08 -0.24 -8.90
CA LEU A 134 -2.34 -0.34 -7.66
C LEU A 134 -0.93 0.17 -7.90
N VAL A 135 -0.50 1.14 -7.10
CA VAL A 135 0.88 1.63 -7.09
C VAL A 135 1.52 1.27 -5.77
N LYS A 136 2.69 0.64 -5.82
CA LYS A 136 3.52 0.39 -4.65
C LYS A 136 4.86 1.10 -4.82
N ARG A 137 5.35 1.71 -3.74
CA ARG A 137 6.65 2.37 -3.72
C ARG A 137 7.53 1.80 -2.61
N GLY A 138 8.77 1.47 -2.95
CA GLY A 138 9.83 1.26 -1.96
C GLY A 138 10.21 2.61 -1.35
N PHE A 139 9.98 2.76 -0.05
CA PHE A 139 10.19 4.04 0.63
C PHE A 139 11.66 4.46 0.65
N THR A 140 12.55 3.51 0.90
CA THR A 140 14.02 3.73 0.95
C THR A 140 14.64 3.69 -0.44
N THR A 141 14.20 2.76 -1.30
CA THR A 141 14.78 2.55 -2.63
C THR A 141 14.22 3.47 -3.70
N ASN A 142 13.05 4.07 -3.46
CA ASN A 142 12.26 4.83 -4.44
C ASN A 142 11.81 4.01 -5.66
N GLU A 143 11.97 2.69 -5.66
CA GLU A 143 11.43 1.84 -6.73
C GLU A 143 9.90 1.89 -6.76
N ILE A 144 9.31 2.02 -7.94
CA ILE A 144 7.85 2.11 -8.12
C ILE A 144 7.34 0.97 -8.99
N MET A 145 6.35 0.25 -8.49
CA MET A 145 5.58 -0.74 -9.21
C MET A 145 4.17 -0.24 -9.50
N VAL A 146 3.77 -0.34 -10.76
CA VAL A 146 2.40 -0.07 -11.20
C VAL A 146 1.73 -1.39 -11.59
N VAL A 147 0.60 -1.70 -10.98
CA VAL A 147 -0.22 -2.87 -11.33
C VAL A 147 -1.52 -2.39 -11.95
N LEU A 148 -1.71 -2.71 -13.23
CA LEU A 148 -2.93 -2.44 -13.98
C LEU A 148 -3.86 -3.65 -13.80
N VAL A 149 -4.92 -3.49 -13.01
CA VAL A 149 -5.92 -4.55 -12.81
C VAL A 149 -6.98 -4.45 -13.89
N THR A 150 -7.05 -5.46 -14.75
CA THR A 150 -7.90 -5.45 -15.95
C THR A 150 -8.95 -6.55 -15.90
N GLY A 151 -10.11 -6.31 -16.50
CA GLY A 151 -11.17 -7.32 -16.64
C GLY A 151 -10.90 -8.33 -17.76
N THR A 152 -9.86 -8.13 -18.57
CA THR A 152 -9.48 -9.01 -19.69
C THR A 152 -7.96 -9.00 -19.86
N SER A 153 -7.40 -10.08 -20.41
CA SER A 153 -5.99 -10.17 -20.79
C SER A 153 -5.65 -9.38 -22.06
N ALA A 154 -6.63 -9.13 -22.91
CA ALA A 154 -6.43 -8.32 -24.11
C ALA A 154 -6.17 -6.85 -23.74
N PHE A 155 -5.03 -6.33 -24.17
CA PHE A 155 -4.64 -4.94 -23.93
C PHE A 155 -4.37 -4.24 -25.27
N PRO A 156 -5.38 -3.55 -25.85
CA PRO A 156 -5.20 -2.81 -27.09
C PRO A 156 -4.14 -1.72 -26.95
N SER A 157 -3.30 -1.57 -27.97
CA SER A 157 -2.21 -0.57 -28.00
C SER A 157 -1.26 -0.63 -26.80
N LYS A 158 -1.07 -1.83 -26.23
CA LYS A 158 -0.27 -2.06 -25.00
C LYS A 158 1.08 -1.38 -25.04
N ASN A 159 1.84 -1.59 -26.10
CA ASN A 159 3.22 -1.09 -26.20
C ASN A 159 3.28 0.44 -26.20
N ASP A 160 2.39 1.09 -26.94
CA ASP A 160 2.34 2.55 -26.99
C ASP A 160 1.85 3.14 -25.67
N PHE A 161 0.86 2.52 -25.04
CA PHE A 161 0.39 2.92 -23.71
C PHE A 161 1.53 2.89 -22.67
N ILE A 162 2.29 1.78 -22.62
CA ILE A 162 3.43 1.63 -21.70
C ILE A 162 4.53 2.64 -22.05
N LYS A 163 4.84 2.84 -23.33
CA LYS A 163 5.84 3.80 -23.78
C LYS A 163 5.50 5.23 -23.32
N VAL A 164 4.24 5.65 -23.49
CA VAL A 164 3.80 6.99 -23.07
C VAL A 164 3.82 7.10 -21.54
N LEU A 165 3.35 6.10 -20.81
CA LEU A 165 3.37 6.10 -19.34
C LEU A 165 4.81 6.23 -18.80
N LEU A 166 5.75 5.50 -19.37
CA LEU A 166 7.17 5.56 -18.97
C LEU A 166 7.84 6.87 -19.40
N LYS A 167 7.40 7.51 -20.48
CA LYS A 167 7.88 8.83 -20.87
C LYS A 167 7.47 9.90 -19.86
N GLU A 168 6.22 9.86 -19.38
CA GLU A 168 5.70 10.77 -18.36
C GLU A 168 6.28 10.49 -16.97
N HIS A 169 6.55 9.21 -16.65
CA HIS A 169 7.03 8.75 -15.35
C HIS A 169 8.24 7.81 -15.51
N PRO A 170 9.43 8.32 -15.87
CA PRO A 170 10.62 7.51 -16.15
C PRO A 170 11.18 6.77 -14.93
N TYR A 171 10.73 7.14 -13.74
CA TYR A 171 11.09 6.52 -12.47
C TYR A 171 10.27 5.26 -12.13
N ILE A 172 9.33 4.85 -12.97
CA ILE A 172 8.61 3.58 -12.79
C ILE A 172 9.60 2.43 -13.02
N THR A 173 9.76 1.58 -12.01
CA THR A 173 10.68 0.43 -12.06
C THR A 173 10.07 -0.76 -12.76
N THR A 174 8.77 -1.00 -12.59
CA THR A 174 8.08 -2.14 -13.18
C THR A 174 6.59 -1.90 -13.36
N ILE A 175 6.02 -2.49 -14.43
CA ILE A 175 4.58 -2.46 -14.72
C ILE A 175 4.10 -3.89 -14.89
N VAL A 176 3.02 -4.24 -14.20
CA VAL A 176 2.38 -5.56 -14.23
C VAL A 176 0.93 -5.41 -14.64
N GLN A 177 0.45 -6.24 -15.55
CA GLN A 177 -0.97 -6.45 -15.77
C GLN A 177 -1.44 -7.60 -14.88
N ASN A 178 -2.45 -7.36 -14.06
CA ASN A 178 -3.14 -8.39 -13.29
C ASN A 178 -4.57 -8.53 -13.84
N VAL A 179 -4.95 -9.74 -14.24
CA VAL A 179 -6.27 -9.99 -14.82
C VAL A 179 -7.22 -10.49 -13.75
N ASN A 180 -8.25 -9.70 -13.49
CA ASN A 180 -9.36 -10.07 -12.61
C ASN A 180 -10.71 -9.91 -13.34
N ASN A 181 -11.18 -10.98 -13.92
CA ASN A 181 -12.47 -11.06 -14.61
C ASN A 181 -13.58 -11.68 -13.75
N LYS A 182 -13.29 -11.98 -12.48
CA LYS A 182 -14.27 -12.57 -11.56
C LYS A 182 -15.16 -11.48 -10.95
N PHE A 183 -16.40 -11.83 -10.66
CA PHE A 183 -17.28 -11.02 -9.82
C PHE A 183 -16.91 -11.25 -8.34
N THR A 184 -16.05 -10.41 -7.82
CA THR A 184 -15.47 -10.55 -6.48
C THR A 184 -15.06 -9.21 -5.90
N SER A 185 -15.06 -9.10 -4.57
CA SER A 185 -14.50 -7.96 -3.83
C SER A 185 -12.96 -7.95 -3.82
N MET A 186 -12.32 -9.06 -4.19
CA MET A 186 -10.85 -9.12 -4.31
C MET A 186 -10.39 -8.27 -5.48
N VAL A 187 -9.41 -7.39 -5.23
CA VAL A 187 -8.90 -6.48 -6.25
C VAL A 187 -8.02 -7.22 -7.25
N LEU A 188 -7.06 -8.01 -6.76
CA LEU A 188 -6.13 -8.76 -7.60
C LEU A 188 -6.70 -10.13 -7.98
N GLY A 189 -6.59 -10.47 -9.25
CA GLY A 189 -6.88 -11.78 -9.79
C GLY A 189 -5.65 -12.72 -9.69
N GLU A 190 -5.78 -13.91 -10.26
CA GLU A 190 -4.74 -14.94 -10.18
C GLU A 190 -3.64 -14.76 -11.24
N ARG A 191 -4.02 -14.30 -12.43
CA ARG A 191 -3.14 -14.21 -13.60
C ARG A 191 -2.40 -12.88 -13.64
N GLU A 192 -1.09 -12.92 -13.74
CA GLU A 192 -0.21 -11.76 -13.86
C GLU A 192 0.69 -11.85 -15.09
N THR A 193 0.97 -10.72 -15.71
CA THR A 193 1.89 -10.58 -16.84
C THR A 193 2.75 -9.35 -16.61
N VAL A 194 4.07 -9.52 -16.60
CA VAL A 194 5.01 -8.39 -16.54
C VAL A 194 5.00 -7.68 -17.89
N LEU A 195 4.68 -6.39 -17.89
CA LEU A 195 4.65 -5.55 -19.08
C LEU A 195 5.95 -4.76 -19.26
N TYR A 196 6.60 -4.42 -18.14
CA TYR A 196 7.86 -3.70 -18.10
C TYR A 196 8.61 -4.02 -16.81
N GLY A 197 9.94 -4.07 -16.86
CA GLY A 197 10.80 -4.29 -15.71
C GLY A 197 10.79 -5.72 -15.18
N LYS A 198 11.08 -5.87 -13.89
CA LYS A 198 11.32 -7.18 -13.23
C LYS A 198 10.08 -7.84 -12.60
N GLY A 199 8.93 -7.16 -12.60
CA GLY A 199 7.67 -7.68 -12.02
C GLY A 199 7.59 -7.57 -10.49
N TYR A 200 8.56 -6.96 -9.84
CA TYR A 200 8.60 -6.69 -8.41
C TYR A 200 9.41 -5.42 -8.13
N ILE A 201 9.30 -4.90 -6.94
CA ILE A 201 10.18 -3.86 -6.41
C ILE A 201 10.91 -4.36 -5.17
N GLU A 202 11.95 -3.65 -4.77
CA GLU A 202 12.65 -3.88 -3.51
C GLU A 202 12.50 -2.67 -2.60
N ASP A 203 12.53 -2.94 -1.29
CA ASP A 203 12.62 -1.89 -0.27
C ASP A 203 13.50 -2.35 0.90
N VAL A 204 13.92 -1.41 1.73
CA VAL A 204 14.67 -1.69 2.95
C VAL A 204 13.83 -1.29 4.15
N LEU A 205 13.67 -2.21 5.11
CA LEU A 205 12.94 -2.02 6.36
C LEU A 205 13.74 -2.64 7.51
N CYS A 206 13.98 -1.89 8.58
CA CYS A 206 14.81 -2.34 9.73
C CYS A 206 16.19 -2.88 9.32
N GLY A 207 16.77 -2.32 8.25
CA GLY A 207 18.05 -2.74 7.70
C GLY A 207 18.03 -4.04 6.88
N CYS A 208 16.85 -4.64 6.66
CA CYS A 208 16.67 -5.82 5.80
C CYS A 208 16.08 -5.41 4.45
N ARG A 209 16.58 -6.04 3.38
CA ARG A 209 16.08 -5.84 2.01
C ARG A 209 14.97 -6.83 1.68
N PHE A 210 13.85 -6.33 1.21
CA PHE A 210 12.66 -7.11 0.88
C PHE A 210 12.30 -6.99 -0.59
N ARG A 211 12.05 -8.13 -1.24
CA ARG A 211 11.35 -8.22 -2.50
C ARG A 211 9.84 -8.10 -2.24
N ILE A 212 9.19 -7.22 -2.98
CA ILE A 212 7.76 -6.94 -2.86
C ILE A 212 7.11 -7.20 -4.22
N SER A 213 6.32 -8.26 -4.31
CA SER A 213 5.53 -8.62 -5.50
C SER A 213 4.15 -7.94 -5.50
N PRO A 214 3.37 -7.98 -6.58
CA PRO A 214 2.03 -7.37 -6.63
C PRO A 214 1.12 -7.82 -5.48
N LYS A 215 1.13 -9.11 -5.15
CA LYS A 215 0.29 -9.73 -4.12
C LYS A 215 0.88 -9.70 -2.71
N SER A 216 2.18 -9.44 -2.55
CA SER A 216 2.81 -9.41 -1.23
C SER A 216 2.16 -8.37 -0.34
N PHE A 217 1.82 -8.75 0.89
CA PHE A 217 1.54 -7.78 1.94
C PHE A 217 2.84 -7.10 2.38
N TYR A 218 2.83 -5.79 2.42
CA TYR A 218 3.91 -4.97 2.95
C TYR A 218 3.29 -3.79 3.69
N GLN A 219 3.86 -3.42 4.84
CA GLN A 219 3.31 -2.37 5.69
C GLN A 219 3.26 -1.03 4.96
N ILE A 220 2.11 -0.35 5.05
CA ILE A 220 1.82 0.87 4.28
C ILE A 220 2.45 2.14 4.84
N ASN A 221 2.99 2.08 6.04
CA ASN A 221 3.67 3.18 6.72
C ASN A 221 5.04 2.71 7.20
N PRO A 222 6.07 2.74 6.35
CA PRO A 222 7.40 2.21 6.67
C PRO A 222 8.02 2.86 7.92
N VAL A 223 7.90 4.18 8.06
CA VAL A 223 8.45 4.93 9.20
C VAL A 223 7.90 4.43 10.53
N GLN A 224 6.57 4.32 10.64
CA GLN A 224 5.95 3.81 11.87
C GLN A 224 6.14 2.29 12.04
N THR A 225 6.32 1.57 10.95
CA THR A 225 6.60 0.12 11.00
C THR A 225 7.97 -0.15 11.63
N GLU A 226 9.00 0.62 11.28
CA GLU A 226 10.32 0.48 11.90
C GLU A 226 10.28 0.78 13.40
N ILE A 227 9.55 1.83 13.79
CA ILE A 227 9.34 2.15 15.22
C ILE A 227 8.58 1.02 15.93
N LEU A 228 7.50 0.52 15.32
CA LEU A 228 6.69 -0.57 15.88
C LEU A 228 7.51 -1.85 16.07
N TYR A 229 8.26 -2.25 15.03
CA TYR A 229 9.11 -3.45 15.09
C TYR A 229 10.25 -3.27 16.10
N GLY A 230 10.87 -2.09 16.13
CA GLY A 230 11.88 -1.76 17.13
C GLY A 230 11.34 -1.88 18.56
N LYS A 231 10.13 -1.37 18.83
CA LYS A 231 9.48 -1.50 20.15
C LYS A 231 9.09 -2.93 20.48
N ALA A 232 8.62 -3.72 19.52
CA ALA A 232 8.33 -5.13 19.73
C ALA A 232 9.59 -5.92 20.12
N ILE A 233 10.73 -5.65 19.45
CA ILE A 233 12.00 -6.29 19.74
C ILE A 233 12.55 -5.82 21.12
N GLU A 234 12.44 -4.53 21.43
CA GLU A 234 12.82 -3.96 22.72
C GLU A 234 12.05 -4.63 23.88
N PHE A 235 10.71 -4.73 23.77
CA PHE A 235 9.87 -5.32 24.80
C PHE A 235 10.02 -6.84 24.92
N ALA A 236 10.50 -7.50 23.89
CA ALA A 236 10.79 -8.93 23.95
C ALA A 236 12.06 -9.25 24.75
N GLU A 237 12.89 -8.24 25.13
CA GLU A 237 14.10 -8.37 25.96
C GLU A 237 15.02 -9.51 25.51
N LEU A 238 15.19 -9.66 24.19
CA LEU A 238 15.92 -10.76 23.58
C LEU A 238 17.40 -10.72 23.93
N LYS A 239 17.96 -11.89 24.31
CA LYS A 239 19.35 -12.07 24.73
C LYS A 239 20.23 -12.81 23.70
N GLY A 240 19.67 -13.13 22.52
CA GLY A 240 20.37 -13.86 21.46
C GLY A 240 20.35 -15.39 21.59
N THR A 241 19.73 -15.92 22.63
CA THR A 241 19.64 -17.38 22.90
C THR A 241 18.27 -17.97 22.59
N GLU A 242 17.28 -17.13 22.35
CA GLU A 242 15.89 -17.52 22.19
C GLU A 242 15.63 -18.15 20.83
N LYS A 243 14.62 -19.01 20.81
CA LYS A 243 13.92 -19.47 19.61
C LYS A 243 12.56 -18.78 19.59
N VAL A 244 12.28 -18.04 18.53
CA VAL A 244 11.06 -17.24 18.39
C VAL A 244 10.22 -17.76 17.23
N ILE A 245 8.90 -17.68 17.35
CA ILE A 245 7.95 -18.01 16.28
C ILE A 245 7.23 -16.72 15.88
N ASP A 246 7.27 -16.39 14.59
CA ASP A 246 6.42 -15.42 13.93
C ASP A 246 5.28 -16.18 13.25
N ALA A 247 4.11 -16.20 13.89
CA ALA A 247 2.98 -17.07 13.54
C ALA A 247 2.21 -16.64 12.28
N TYR A 248 2.44 -15.43 11.78
CA TYR A 248 1.81 -14.87 10.58
C TYR A 248 2.84 -14.06 9.80
N CYS A 249 3.92 -14.70 9.39
CA CYS A 249 5.13 -14.00 8.96
C CYS A 249 5.00 -13.26 7.61
N GLY A 250 4.00 -13.57 6.79
CA GLY A 250 3.87 -13.00 5.46
C GLY A 250 5.15 -13.21 4.66
N ILE A 251 5.71 -12.13 4.10
CA ILE A 251 6.99 -12.14 3.37
C ILE A 251 8.22 -12.04 4.29
N GLY A 252 8.03 -12.22 5.60
CA GLY A 252 9.10 -12.28 6.59
C GLY A 252 9.57 -10.93 7.13
N THR A 253 8.77 -9.86 7.10
CA THR A 253 9.24 -8.52 7.47
C THR A 253 9.68 -8.42 8.93
N ILE A 254 8.87 -8.83 9.90
CA ILE A 254 9.26 -8.84 11.31
C ILE A 254 10.18 -10.01 11.63
N THR A 255 9.97 -11.19 11.01
CA THR A 255 10.82 -12.37 11.15
C THR A 255 12.28 -12.04 10.92
N LEU A 256 12.60 -11.40 9.77
CA LEU A 256 13.97 -11.06 9.40
C LEU A 256 14.52 -9.89 10.23
N SER A 257 13.66 -8.93 10.60
CA SER A 257 14.05 -7.84 11.51
C SER A 257 14.50 -8.37 12.88
N MET A 258 13.86 -9.45 13.39
CA MET A 258 14.21 -10.09 14.65
C MET A 258 15.39 -11.05 14.54
N ALA A 259 15.67 -11.58 13.35
CA ALA A 259 16.66 -12.66 13.16
C ALA A 259 18.08 -12.35 13.63
N LYS A 260 18.43 -11.07 13.77
CA LYS A 260 19.75 -10.65 14.32
C LYS A 260 19.80 -10.60 15.85
N HIS A 261 18.65 -10.73 16.51
CA HIS A 261 18.54 -10.60 17.97
C HIS A 261 18.24 -11.92 18.68
N VAL A 262 18.10 -13.04 17.94
CA VAL A 262 17.72 -14.34 18.47
C VAL A 262 18.64 -15.44 17.95
N LYS A 263 18.67 -16.58 18.64
CA LYS A 263 19.37 -17.77 18.17
C LYS A 263 18.74 -18.35 16.91
N HIS A 264 17.40 -18.36 16.87
CA HIS A 264 16.62 -18.87 15.72
C HIS A 264 15.22 -18.25 15.68
N VAL A 265 14.72 -17.95 14.48
CA VAL A 265 13.35 -17.52 14.29
C VAL A 265 12.65 -18.43 13.26
N TYR A 266 11.45 -18.86 13.60
CA TYR A 266 10.57 -19.65 12.73
C TYR A 266 9.46 -18.75 12.20
N GLY A 267 9.33 -18.64 10.88
CA GLY A 267 8.20 -17.98 10.23
C GLY A 267 7.14 -19.00 9.83
N VAL A 268 5.88 -18.76 10.19
CA VAL A 268 4.73 -19.57 9.81
C VAL A 268 3.73 -18.71 9.04
N GLU A 269 3.29 -19.18 7.88
CA GLU A 269 2.34 -18.48 7.00
C GLU A 269 1.55 -19.52 6.19
N ILE A 270 0.25 -19.28 6.01
CA ILE A 270 -0.63 -20.18 5.26
C ILE A 270 -0.57 -19.94 3.75
N VAL A 271 -0.20 -18.71 3.33
CA VAL A 271 -0.13 -18.34 1.92
C VAL A 271 1.19 -18.79 1.32
N GLU A 272 1.16 -19.82 0.49
CA GLU A 272 2.35 -20.41 -0.12
C GLU A 272 3.25 -19.37 -0.84
N GLN A 273 2.66 -18.46 -1.62
CA GLN A 273 3.43 -17.44 -2.32
C GLN A 273 4.16 -16.49 -1.35
N ALA A 274 3.57 -16.19 -0.21
CA ALA A 274 4.23 -15.37 0.81
C ALA A 274 5.43 -16.10 1.44
N ILE A 275 5.34 -17.43 1.64
CA ILE A 275 6.47 -18.26 2.10
C ILE A 275 7.59 -18.30 1.06
N ILE A 276 7.26 -18.40 -0.24
CA ILE A 276 8.26 -18.34 -1.31
C ILE A 276 8.99 -16.99 -1.25
N ASP A 277 8.25 -15.89 -1.17
CA ASP A 277 8.82 -14.55 -1.04
C ASP A 277 9.66 -14.39 0.25
N ALA A 278 9.20 -14.96 1.39
CA ALA A 278 9.94 -14.95 2.66
C ALA A 278 11.28 -15.68 2.57
N LYS A 279 11.31 -16.86 1.95
CA LYS A 279 12.55 -17.63 1.72
C LYS A 279 13.54 -16.86 0.83
N GLU A 280 13.05 -16.23 -0.24
CA GLU A 280 13.87 -15.38 -1.09
C GLU A 280 14.41 -14.14 -0.32
N ASN A 281 13.57 -13.54 0.52
CA ASN A 281 13.98 -12.44 1.38
C ASN A 281 15.02 -12.87 2.43
N ALA A 282 14.89 -14.06 3.01
CA ALA A 282 15.88 -14.62 3.92
C ALA A 282 17.25 -14.77 3.24
N LYS A 283 17.28 -15.38 2.05
CA LYS A 283 18.52 -15.53 1.26
C LYS A 283 19.17 -14.17 0.94
N ARG A 284 18.37 -13.15 0.55
CA ARG A 284 18.85 -11.79 0.25
C ARG A 284 19.52 -11.12 1.44
N ASN A 285 19.14 -11.50 2.64
CA ASN A 285 19.66 -10.96 3.90
C ASN A 285 20.64 -11.92 4.61
N ASN A 286 21.12 -12.96 3.91
CA ASN A 286 22.05 -13.97 4.46
C ASN A 286 21.52 -14.66 5.73
N LYS A 287 20.24 -15.00 5.72
CA LYS A 287 19.52 -15.64 6.83
C LYS A 287 18.89 -16.97 6.40
#